data_93c979d7d2b93110da90f314fbb471d0
#
_entry.id   93c979d7d2b93110da90f314fbb471d0
#
_cell.length_a   1.000
_cell.length_b   1.000
_cell.length_c   1.000
_cell.angle_alpha   90.00
_cell.angle_beta   90.00
_cell.angle_gamma   90.00
#
_symmetry.space_group_name_H-M   'P 1'
#
loop_
_entity.id
_entity.type
_entity.pdbx_description
1 polymer ?
#
loop_
_entity_poly.entity_id
_entity_poly.type
_entity_poly.pdbx_seq_one_letter_code
_entity_poly.pdbx_strand_id
1 'polypeptide(L)'
;MYTSFVKSAALLACTAALSTAAVAQDTKIALGMSGWTGFAPLTLADKAGLFKKHGLDVDIKMIPQKDRHLALASKAIQCAATTVETHVAWNTNGVPIVQIFQLDKSFGADGIAVRGGINNFADLKGKTIGVDAPGTAPFFGLAWMLSKNGMSMKDVKTVTLSPQAAAQAFVAGQNDAAMTYEPYLSTVRANPAAGKIMATTLDCPM
;
A
#
# COMPACT_ATOMS: atom_id res chain seq x y z
N MET A 1 17.01 26.80 -68.50
CA MET A 1 15.74 26.70 -67.76
C MET A 1 15.47 25.37 -67.11
N TYR A 2 16.16 24.28 -67.48
CA TYR A 2 15.97 22.91 -66.94
C TYR A 2 16.70 22.64 -65.61
N THR A 3 17.73 23.37 -65.28
CA THR A 3 18.57 23.13 -64.07
C THR A 3 17.98 23.63 -62.74
N SER A 4 17.00 24.56 -62.78
CA SER A 4 16.34 25.08 -61.56
C SER A 4 15.24 24.16 -61.05
N PHE A 5 14.60 23.38 -61.90
CA PHE A 5 13.51 22.45 -61.50
C PHE A 5 14.04 21.21 -60.73
N VAL A 6 15.24 20.73 -61.10
CA VAL A 6 15.83 19.55 -60.44
C VAL A 6 16.30 19.86 -59.02
N LYS A 7 16.75 21.10 -58.77
CA LYS A 7 17.20 21.52 -57.40
C LYS A 7 16.05 21.69 -56.43
N SER A 8 14.87 22.17 -56.92
CA SER A 8 13.68 22.31 -56.08
C SER A 8 13.02 20.97 -55.71
N ALA A 9 13.05 19.99 -56.61
CA ALA A 9 12.55 18.64 -56.33
C ALA A 9 13.41 17.86 -55.30
N ALA A 10 14.72 18.06 -55.31
CA ALA A 10 15.64 17.45 -54.35
C ALA A 10 15.47 18.02 -52.93
N LEU A 11 15.14 19.32 -52.77
CA LEU A 11 14.88 19.91 -51.48
C LEU A 11 13.53 19.46 -50.86
N LEU A 12 12.51 19.21 -51.65
CA LEU A 12 11.24 18.68 -51.16
C LEU A 12 11.35 17.18 -50.73
N ALA A 13 12.19 16.41 -51.41
CA ALA A 13 12.41 15.01 -51.05
C ALA A 13 13.17 14.86 -49.71
N CYS A 14 14.07 15.79 -49.33
CA CYS A 14 14.80 15.76 -48.07
C CYS A 14 13.90 16.15 -46.85
N THR A 15 12.87 17.00 -47.04
CA THR A 15 11.97 17.38 -45.96
C THR A 15 10.92 16.30 -45.63
N ALA A 16 10.61 15.42 -46.56
CA ALA A 16 9.66 14.30 -46.34
C ALA A 16 10.29 13.11 -45.60
N ALA A 17 11.64 12.99 -45.58
CA ALA A 17 12.33 11.90 -44.93
C ALA A 17 12.59 12.08 -43.42
N LEU A 18 12.29 13.27 -42.86
CA LEU A 18 12.51 13.58 -41.44
C LEU A 18 11.27 13.42 -40.56
N SER A 19 10.19 12.88 -41.09
CA SER A 19 9.05 12.40 -40.29
C SER A 19 9.37 11.00 -39.73
N THR A 20 10.51 10.88 -39.03
CA THR A 20 10.67 9.74 -38.13
C THR A 20 9.61 9.88 -37.08
N ALA A 21 8.59 9.04 -37.13
CA ALA A 21 7.63 8.91 -36.05
C ALA A 21 8.44 8.77 -34.76
N ALA A 22 8.44 9.80 -33.94
CA ALA A 22 8.96 9.71 -32.58
C ALA A 22 8.14 8.61 -31.90
N VAL A 23 8.67 7.40 -31.85
CA VAL A 23 8.09 6.35 -31.02
C VAL A 23 8.14 6.93 -29.61
N ALA A 24 6.97 7.30 -29.09
CA ALA A 24 6.88 7.78 -27.71
C ALA A 24 7.45 6.68 -26.81
N GLN A 25 8.57 6.96 -26.19
CA GLN A 25 9.19 6.04 -25.25
C GLN A 25 8.28 5.96 -24.02
N ASP A 26 7.96 4.75 -23.57
CA ASP A 26 7.16 4.54 -22.38
C ASP A 26 7.76 5.29 -21.18
N THR A 27 6.90 5.98 -20.44
CA THR A 27 7.32 6.67 -19.21
C THR A 27 7.60 5.64 -18.13
N LYS A 28 8.83 5.59 -17.63
CA LYS A 28 9.23 4.67 -16.56
C LYS A 28 8.78 5.18 -15.21
N ILE A 29 8.09 4.32 -14.46
CA ILE A 29 7.58 4.61 -13.11
C ILE A 29 7.91 3.43 -12.19
N ALA A 30 8.61 3.69 -11.09
CA ALA A 30 8.73 2.75 -9.99
C ALA A 30 7.62 3.03 -8.98
N LEU A 31 6.81 2.00 -8.66
CA LEU A 31 5.65 2.08 -7.78
C LEU A 31 5.85 1.16 -6.56
N GLY A 32 5.86 1.74 -5.36
CA GLY A 32 5.97 0.98 -4.12
C GLY A 32 4.60 0.54 -3.59
N MET A 33 4.45 -0.75 -3.25
CA MET A 33 3.23 -1.26 -2.59
C MET A 33 3.55 -2.38 -1.60
N SER A 34 2.55 -2.88 -0.88
CA SER A 34 2.60 -4.07 0.00
C SER A 34 1.63 -5.14 -0.50
N GLY A 35 1.57 -6.26 0.21
CA GLY A 35 0.66 -7.37 -0.08
C GLY A 35 -0.80 -7.15 0.32
N TRP A 36 -1.23 -5.91 0.59
CA TRP A 36 -2.63 -5.57 0.81
C TRP A 36 -3.49 -5.97 -0.39
N THR A 37 -4.58 -6.70 -0.14
CA THR A 37 -5.44 -7.23 -1.22
C THR A 37 -6.12 -6.13 -2.04
N GLY A 38 -6.42 -4.98 -1.46
CA GLY A 38 -6.99 -3.82 -2.16
C GLY A 38 -6.05 -3.18 -3.20
N PHE A 39 -4.77 -3.59 -3.24
CA PHE A 39 -3.82 -3.19 -4.29
C PHE A 39 -3.81 -4.16 -5.49
N ALA A 40 -4.64 -5.20 -5.48
CA ALA A 40 -4.75 -6.14 -6.60
C ALA A 40 -5.02 -5.48 -7.97
N PRO A 41 -5.77 -4.37 -8.09
CA PRO A 41 -5.93 -3.68 -9.37
C PRO A 41 -4.60 -3.25 -10.01
N LEU A 42 -3.60 -2.86 -9.21
CA LEU A 42 -2.27 -2.50 -9.73
C LEU A 42 -1.54 -3.72 -10.29
N THR A 43 -1.60 -4.85 -9.58
CA THR A 43 -1.04 -6.12 -10.05
C THR A 43 -1.74 -6.59 -11.33
N LEU A 44 -3.07 -6.46 -11.39
CA LEU A 44 -3.84 -6.80 -12.59
C LEU A 44 -3.44 -5.91 -13.78
N ALA A 45 -3.31 -4.60 -13.57
CA ALA A 45 -2.91 -3.67 -14.60
C ALA A 45 -1.51 -4.00 -15.17
N ASP A 46 -0.58 -4.39 -14.31
CA ASP A 46 0.75 -4.87 -14.72
C ASP A 46 0.65 -6.17 -15.55
N LYS A 47 0.02 -7.21 -15.00
CA LYS A 47 -0.07 -8.53 -15.62
C LYS A 47 -0.88 -8.54 -16.92
N ALA A 48 -1.89 -7.69 -17.03
CA ALA A 48 -2.70 -7.52 -18.23
C ALA A 48 -2.09 -6.54 -19.26
N GLY A 49 -0.89 -5.98 -18.99
CA GLY A 49 -0.22 -5.05 -19.89
C GLY A 49 -0.93 -3.69 -20.05
N LEU A 50 -1.83 -3.35 -19.12
CA LEU A 50 -2.61 -2.10 -19.20
C LEU A 50 -1.72 -0.87 -19.05
N PHE A 51 -0.71 -0.91 -18.22
CA PHE A 51 0.25 0.19 -18.09
C PHE A 51 0.95 0.46 -19.43
N LYS A 52 1.48 -0.57 -20.08
CA LYS A 52 2.15 -0.45 -21.39
C LYS A 52 1.20 0.05 -22.47
N LYS A 53 -0.06 -0.40 -22.46
CA LYS A 53 -1.08 0.10 -23.38
C LYS A 53 -1.28 1.61 -23.30
N HIS A 54 -0.98 2.20 -22.15
CA HIS A 54 -1.07 3.65 -21.90
C HIS A 54 0.29 4.35 -21.88
N GLY A 55 1.34 3.74 -22.45
CA GLY A 55 2.67 4.35 -22.56
C GLY A 55 3.42 4.43 -21.22
N LEU A 56 3.12 3.52 -20.28
CA LEU A 56 3.77 3.46 -18.99
C LEU A 56 4.55 2.14 -18.84
N ASP A 57 5.82 2.23 -18.44
CA ASP A 57 6.66 1.11 -18.03
C ASP A 57 6.76 1.13 -16.50
N VAL A 58 5.88 0.36 -15.85
CA VAL A 58 5.73 0.38 -14.38
C VAL A 58 6.49 -0.78 -13.75
N ASP A 59 7.45 -0.44 -12.87
CA ASP A 59 8.17 -1.40 -12.02
C ASP A 59 7.53 -1.41 -10.62
N ILE A 60 6.76 -2.47 -10.31
CA ILE A 60 6.11 -2.63 -9.01
C ILE A 60 7.10 -3.20 -8.00
N LYS A 61 7.41 -2.40 -6.97
CA LYS A 61 8.32 -2.75 -5.87
C LYS A 61 7.56 -3.07 -4.60
N MET A 62 7.83 -4.24 -4.02
CA MET A 62 7.29 -4.61 -2.71
C MET A 62 8.09 -3.92 -1.60
N ILE A 63 7.55 -2.84 -1.05
CA ILE A 63 8.19 -2.02 -0.01
C ILE A 63 7.24 -1.94 1.19
N PRO A 64 7.70 -2.25 2.43
CA PRO A 64 6.91 -2.06 3.64
C PRO A 64 6.36 -0.64 3.75
N GLN A 65 5.13 -0.48 4.26
CA GLN A 65 4.47 0.84 4.33
C GLN A 65 5.31 1.86 5.12
N LYS A 66 5.92 1.44 6.20
CA LYS A 66 6.78 2.27 7.04
C LYS A 66 8.02 2.85 6.32
N ASP A 67 8.45 2.25 5.21
CA ASP A 67 9.67 2.63 4.50
C ASP A 67 9.40 3.36 3.16
N ARG A 68 8.15 3.37 2.67
CA ARG A 68 7.81 3.97 1.35
C ARG A 68 8.04 5.47 1.28
N HIS A 69 7.84 6.20 2.38
CA HIS A 69 8.11 7.65 2.42
C HIS A 69 9.59 7.96 2.19
N LEU A 70 10.50 7.13 2.68
CA LEU A 70 11.94 7.26 2.44
C LEU A 70 12.28 7.01 0.96
N ALA A 71 11.65 5.99 0.37
CA ALA A 71 11.82 5.68 -1.05
C ALA A 71 11.28 6.80 -1.97
N LEU A 72 10.17 7.45 -1.59
CA LEU A 72 9.64 8.64 -2.28
C LEU A 72 10.57 9.83 -2.12
N ALA A 73 11.02 10.14 -0.90
CA ALA A 73 11.91 11.26 -0.61
C ALA A 73 13.26 11.14 -1.35
N SER A 74 13.80 9.93 -1.44
CA SER A 74 15.04 9.64 -2.18
C SER A 74 14.83 9.52 -3.70
N LYS A 75 13.58 9.63 -4.19
CA LYS A 75 13.20 9.41 -5.61
C LYS A 75 13.49 8.00 -6.13
N ALA A 76 13.69 7.02 -5.25
CA ALA A 76 13.83 5.61 -5.63
C ALA A 76 12.52 5.02 -6.18
N ILE A 77 11.39 5.62 -5.83
CA ILE A 77 10.07 5.40 -6.44
C ILE A 77 9.41 6.75 -6.75
N GLN A 78 8.54 6.77 -7.76
CA GLN A 78 7.77 7.95 -8.16
C GLN A 78 6.34 7.91 -7.62
N CYS A 79 5.82 6.71 -7.39
CA CYS A 79 4.47 6.48 -6.88
C CYS A 79 4.48 5.48 -5.72
N ALA A 80 3.52 5.61 -4.82
CA ALA A 80 3.28 4.64 -3.77
C ALA A 80 1.79 4.39 -3.59
N ALA A 81 1.40 3.12 -3.45
CA ALA A 81 0.09 2.78 -2.92
C ALA A 81 0.15 2.91 -1.40
N THR A 82 -0.76 3.67 -0.81
CA THR A 82 -0.81 3.92 0.64
C THR A 82 -2.23 4.25 1.06
N THR A 83 -2.43 4.51 2.33
CA THR A 83 -3.72 4.86 2.93
C THR A 83 -3.81 6.35 3.22
N VAL A 84 -5.03 6.88 3.39
CA VAL A 84 -5.27 8.32 3.55
C VAL A 84 -4.57 8.87 4.79
N GLU A 85 -4.68 8.19 5.94
CA GLU A 85 -4.03 8.61 7.18
C GLU A 85 -2.50 8.61 7.06
N THR A 86 -1.93 7.62 6.36
CA THR A 86 -0.50 7.57 6.08
C THR A 86 -0.07 8.69 5.13
N HIS A 87 -0.86 9.00 4.10
CA HIS A 87 -0.65 10.13 3.21
C HIS A 87 -0.58 11.44 4.01
N VAL A 88 -1.51 11.68 4.93
CA VAL A 88 -1.51 12.85 5.80
C VAL A 88 -0.24 12.89 6.65
N ALA A 89 0.12 11.76 7.28
CA ALA A 89 1.32 11.67 8.11
C ALA A 89 2.61 11.96 7.33
N TRP A 90 2.74 11.45 6.10
CA TRP A 90 3.94 11.72 5.28
C TRP A 90 4.04 13.20 4.88
N ASN A 91 2.91 13.82 4.48
CA ASN A 91 2.89 15.25 4.16
C ASN A 91 3.28 16.12 5.35
N THR A 92 2.75 15.83 6.54
CA THR A 92 3.09 16.58 7.76
C THR A 92 4.53 16.38 8.21
N ASN A 93 5.15 15.25 7.82
CA ASN A 93 6.56 14.94 8.10
C ASN A 93 7.52 15.35 6.97
N GLY A 94 7.09 16.22 6.05
CA GLY A 94 7.95 16.83 5.04
C GLY A 94 8.21 15.99 3.79
N VAL A 95 7.38 14.98 3.52
CA VAL A 95 7.37 14.25 2.25
C VAL A 95 6.12 14.67 1.47
N PRO A 96 6.20 15.75 0.65
CA PRO A 96 5.04 16.29 -0.06
C PRO A 96 4.63 15.34 -1.19
N ILE A 97 3.43 14.80 -1.07
CA ILE A 97 2.81 13.92 -2.06
C ILE A 97 1.37 14.31 -2.33
N VAL A 98 0.86 13.96 -3.50
CA VAL A 98 -0.55 14.15 -3.88
C VAL A 98 -1.21 12.80 -4.06
N GLN A 99 -2.44 12.68 -3.57
CA GLN A 99 -3.28 11.53 -3.86
C GLN A 99 -3.92 11.72 -5.24
N ILE A 100 -3.71 10.74 -6.13
CA ILE A 100 -4.19 10.83 -7.52
C ILE A 100 -5.50 10.08 -7.76
N PHE A 101 -5.73 8.96 -7.04
CA PHE A 101 -6.99 8.21 -7.07
C PHE A 101 -7.07 7.22 -5.90
N GLN A 102 -8.27 6.73 -5.63
CA GLN A 102 -8.54 5.69 -4.65
C GLN A 102 -8.65 4.33 -5.34
N LEU A 103 -7.87 3.35 -4.88
CA LEU A 103 -7.90 1.97 -5.38
C LEU A 103 -8.97 1.14 -4.70
N ASP A 104 -9.13 1.32 -3.38
CA ASP A 104 -9.93 0.46 -2.53
C ASP A 104 -10.36 1.20 -1.26
N LYS A 105 -11.32 0.63 -0.55
CA LYS A 105 -11.72 1.00 0.80
C LYS A 105 -11.82 -0.27 1.63
N SER A 106 -11.15 -0.30 2.78
CA SER A 106 -11.27 -1.43 3.69
C SER A 106 -12.71 -1.56 4.20
N PHE A 107 -13.30 -2.72 3.97
CA PHE A 107 -14.63 -3.10 4.44
C PHE A 107 -14.57 -4.51 5.04
N GLY A 108 -14.08 -4.59 6.27
CA GLY A 108 -13.83 -5.84 6.99
C GLY A 108 -12.47 -6.49 6.72
N ALA A 109 -11.60 -5.83 5.94
CA ALA A 109 -10.32 -6.41 5.58
C ALA A 109 -9.16 -6.02 6.51
N ASP A 110 -9.32 -5.01 7.35
CA ASP A 110 -8.43 -4.74 8.50
C ASP A 110 -9.12 -5.18 9.78
N GLY A 111 -8.36 -5.73 10.74
CA GLY A 111 -8.95 -6.19 11.98
C GLY A 111 -7.95 -6.61 13.05
N ILE A 112 -8.48 -6.81 14.25
CA ILE A 112 -7.76 -7.27 15.41
C ILE A 112 -8.12 -8.72 15.74
N ALA A 113 -7.09 -9.57 15.74
CA ALA A 113 -7.17 -10.95 16.22
C ALA A 113 -6.80 -11.02 17.70
N VAL A 114 -7.48 -11.83 18.47
CA VAL A 114 -7.27 -12.00 19.92
C VAL A 114 -7.31 -13.46 20.35
N ARG A 115 -6.56 -13.78 21.40
CA ARG A 115 -6.56 -15.13 22.01
C ARG A 115 -7.83 -15.39 22.81
N GLY A 116 -8.02 -16.67 23.15
CA GLY A 116 -9.05 -17.07 24.10
C GLY A 116 -8.93 -16.31 25.43
N GLY A 117 -10.10 -15.97 26.02
CA GLY A 117 -10.18 -15.16 27.24
C GLY A 117 -10.23 -13.65 27.00
N ILE A 118 -9.94 -13.14 25.79
CA ILE A 118 -10.14 -11.75 25.41
C ILE A 118 -11.44 -11.66 24.61
N ASN A 119 -12.45 -10.96 25.16
CA ASN A 119 -13.79 -10.89 24.58
C ASN A 119 -14.20 -9.47 24.17
N ASN A 120 -13.54 -8.46 24.70
CA ASN A 120 -13.81 -7.05 24.41
C ASN A 120 -12.51 -6.24 24.47
N PHE A 121 -12.54 -4.98 24.08
CA PHE A 121 -11.36 -4.12 24.07
C PHE A 121 -10.77 -3.89 25.48
N ALA A 122 -11.59 -3.82 26.53
CA ALA A 122 -11.07 -3.62 27.89
C ALA A 122 -10.15 -4.76 28.35
N ASP A 123 -10.38 -5.98 27.85
CA ASP A 123 -9.54 -7.15 28.15
C ASP A 123 -8.13 -7.05 27.53
N LEU A 124 -7.93 -6.10 26.59
CA LEU A 124 -6.61 -5.83 25.98
C LEU A 124 -5.67 -5.05 26.92
N LYS A 125 -6.16 -4.51 28.05
CA LYS A 125 -5.34 -3.73 28.96
C LYS A 125 -4.13 -4.54 29.46
N GLY A 126 -2.94 -3.99 29.23
CA GLY A 126 -1.67 -4.63 29.59
C GLY A 126 -1.25 -5.80 28.68
N LYS A 127 -2.06 -6.16 27.68
CA LYS A 127 -1.77 -7.24 26.73
C LYS A 127 -0.76 -6.83 25.68
N THR A 128 -0.08 -7.81 25.11
CA THR A 128 0.91 -7.63 24.04
C THR A 128 0.25 -7.78 22.67
N ILE A 129 0.35 -6.75 21.87
CA ILE A 129 -0.27 -6.68 20.53
C ILE A 129 0.82 -6.54 19.46
N GLY A 130 0.89 -7.49 18.54
CA GLY A 130 1.70 -7.37 17.32
C GLY A 130 1.02 -6.39 16.36
N VAL A 131 1.71 -5.33 15.95
CA VAL A 131 1.18 -4.29 15.05
C VAL A 131 2.33 -3.65 14.27
N ASP A 132 2.06 -3.11 13.09
CA ASP A 132 3.06 -2.41 12.29
C ASP A 132 3.50 -1.09 12.96
N ALA A 133 4.53 -0.46 12.41
CA ALA A 133 5.16 0.74 12.96
C ALA A 133 4.20 1.94 13.05
N PRO A 134 4.44 2.90 13.94
CA PRO A 134 3.74 4.18 13.95
C PRO A 134 3.73 4.85 12.56
N GLY A 135 2.61 5.45 12.19
CA GLY A 135 2.44 6.08 10.87
C GLY A 135 2.00 5.12 9.76
N THR A 136 1.66 3.87 10.09
CA THR A 136 1.07 2.89 9.15
C THR A 136 -0.40 2.66 9.44
N ALA A 137 -1.14 2.13 8.45
CA ALA A 137 -2.56 1.84 8.58
C ALA A 137 -2.90 0.90 9.77
N PRO A 138 -2.22 -0.23 10.00
CA PRO A 138 -2.51 -1.08 11.14
C PRO A 138 -2.31 -0.37 12.48
N PHE A 139 -1.28 0.48 12.59
CA PHE A 139 -1.05 1.24 13.83
C PHE A 139 -2.18 2.26 14.07
N PHE A 140 -2.57 2.99 13.03
CA PHE A 140 -3.69 3.92 13.10
C PHE A 140 -5.00 3.18 13.46
N GLY A 141 -5.28 2.07 12.79
CA GLY A 141 -6.47 1.25 13.03
C GLY A 141 -6.56 0.74 14.47
N LEU A 142 -5.44 0.27 15.04
CA LEU A 142 -5.40 -0.13 16.45
C LEU A 142 -5.70 1.06 17.37
N ALA A 143 -5.03 2.20 17.16
CA ALA A 143 -5.24 3.41 17.95
C ALA A 143 -6.69 3.90 17.88
N TRP A 144 -7.29 3.86 16.68
CA TRP A 144 -8.66 4.20 16.44
C TRP A 144 -9.64 3.27 17.17
N MET A 145 -9.49 1.96 17.01
CA MET A 145 -10.34 0.95 17.66
C MET A 145 -10.26 1.06 19.20
N LEU A 146 -9.06 1.23 19.74
CA LEU A 146 -8.88 1.46 21.19
C LEU A 146 -9.58 2.73 21.64
N SER A 147 -9.39 3.85 20.93
CA SER A 147 -10.02 5.14 21.26
C SER A 147 -11.55 5.07 21.25
N LYS A 148 -12.15 4.40 20.27
CA LYS A 148 -13.61 4.18 20.20
C LYS A 148 -14.15 3.37 21.38
N ASN A 149 -13.29 2.61 22.05
CA ASN A 149 -13.63 1.79 23.21
C ASN A 149 -13.10 2.38 24.53
N GLY A 150 -12.81 3.68 24.57
CA GLY A 150 -12.39 4.39 25.80
C GLY A 150 -10.96 4.05 26.25
N MET A 151 -10.15 3.48 25.37
CA MET A 151 -8.77 3.10 25.63
C MET A 151 -7.79 3.91 24.76
N SER A 152 -6.51 3.77 25.04
CA SER A 152 -5.44 4.39 24.28
C SER A 152 -4.28 3.42 24.04
N MET A 153 -3.35 3.79 23.18
CA MET A 153 -2.13 3.02 22.94
C MET A 153 -1.25 2.83 24.21
N LYS A 154 -1.45 3.66 25.25
CA LYS A 154 -0.75 3.55 26.54
C LYS A 154 -1.26 2.40 27.41
N ASP A 155 -2.48 1.92 27.14
CA ASP A 155 -3.11 0.85 27.88
C ASP A 155 -2.66 -0.55 27.45
N VAL A 156 -1.95 -0.64 26.33
CA VAL A 156 -1.48 -1.91 25.73
C VAL A 156 0.03 -1.91 25.52
N LYS A 157 0.62 -3.08 25.36
CA LYS A 157 2.03 -3.25 24.97
C LYS A 157 2.10 -3.57 23.49
N THR A 158 2.82 -2.78 22.69
CA THR A 158 2.96 -3.05 21.27
C THR A 158 4.30 -3.68 20.92
N VAL A 159 4.30 -4.65 20.02
CA VAL A 159 5.49 -5.20 19.37
C VAL A 159 5.41 -4.84 17.88
N THR A 160 6.41 -4.10 17.40
CA THR A 160 6.45 -3.67 16.00
C THR A 160 6.79 -4.84 15.09
N LEU A 161 5.80 -5.30 14.33
CA LEU A 161 5.88 -6.41 13.39
C LEU A 161 5.18 -6.02 12.11
N SER A 162 5.71 -6.45 10.96
CA SER A 162 4.95 -6.30 9.70
C SER A 162 3.60 -7.03 9.81
N PRO A 163 2.56 -6.66 9.05
CA PRO A 163 1.24 -7.29 9.15
C PRO A 163 1.28 -8.81 8.99
N GLN A 164 2.11 -9.31 8.09
CA GLN A 164 2.35 -10.75 7.94
C GLN A 164 2.98 -11.37 9.19
N ALA A 165 4.05 -10.75 9.70
CA ALA A 165 4.74 -11.23 10.89
C ALA A 165 3.86 -11.16 12.14
N ALA A 166 3.00 -10.14 12.26
CA ALA A 166 2.05 -10.00 13.37
C ALA A 166 1.04 -11.17 13.39
N ALA A 167 0.48 -11.52 12.23
CA ALA A 167 -0.42 -12.68 12.12
C ALA A 167 0.30 -14.01 12.44
N GLN A 168 1.52 -14.21 11.92
CA GLN A 168 2.33 -15.41 12.17
C GLN A 168 2.72 -15.53 13.64
N ALA A 169 3.20 -14.46 14.27
CA ALA A 169 3.55 -14.42 15.68
C ALA A 169 2.34 -14.69 16.59
N PHE A 170 1.16 -14.18 16.20
CA PHE A 170 -0.10 -14.47 16.87
C PHE A 170 -0.44 -15.96 16.79
N VAL A 171 -0.43 -16.55 15.61
CA VAL A 171 -0.71 -18.00 15.45
C VAL A 171 0.30 -18.85 16.22
N ALA A 172 1.58 -18.44 16.24
CA ALA A 172 2.64 -19.12 16.98
C ALA A 172 2.59 -18.94 18.51
N GLY A 173 1.66 -18.18 19.06
CA GLY A 173 1.55 -18.03 20.52
C GLY A 173 2.37 -16.91 21.13
N GLN A 174 3.00 -16.06 20.34
CA GLN A 174 3.96 -15.06 20.83
C GLN A 174 3.30 -13.74 21.28
N ASN A 175 2.10 -13.42 20.79
CA ASN A 175 1.35 -12.22 21.14
C ASN A 175 -0.04 -12.58 21.66
N ASP A 176 -0.61 -11.75 22.54
CA ASP A 176 -2.00 -11.87 23.00
C ASP A 176 -3.00 -11.46 21.92
N ALA A 177 -2.61 -10.50 21.07
CA ALA A 177 -3.40 -10.00 19.96
C ALA A 177 -2.52 -9.62 18.78
N ALA A 178 -3.13 -9.46 17.59
CA ALA A 178 -2.48 -8.92 16.41
C ALA A 178 -3.42 -7.99 15.66
N MET A 179 -2.96 -6.78 15.34
CA MET A 179 -3.62 -5.90 14.40
C MET A 179 -2.99 -6.09 13.03
N THR A 180 -3.79 -6.55 12.08
CA THR A 180 -3.33 -6.89 10.72
C THR A 180 -4.45 -6.73 9.70
N TYR A 181 -4.22 -7.15 8.47
CA TYR A 181 -5.16 -7.03 7.37
C TYR A 181 -5.11 -8.25 6.43
N GLU A 182 -6.02 -8.31 5.45
CA GLU A 182 -6.00 -9.37 4.43
C GLU A 182 -4.80 -9.25 3.47
N PRO A 183 -4.16 -10.38 3.11
CA PRO A 183 -4.62 -11.76 3.32
C PRO A 183 -4.21 -12.38 4.66
N TYR A 184 -3.55 -11.66 5.54
CA TYR A 184 -2.97 -12.21 6.77
C TYR A 184 -4.01 -12.48 7.86
N LEU A 185 -5.15 -11.78 7.89
CA LEU A 185 -6.29 -12.15 8.74
C LEU A 185 -6.83 -13.54 8.39
N SER A 186 -6.79 -13.91 7.12
CA SER A 186 -7.17 -15.27 6.68
C SER A 186 -6.25 -16.35 7.25
N THR A 187 -4.97 -16.04 7.50
CA THR A 187 -4.07 -16.95 8.23
C THR A 187 -4.56 -17.22 9.64
N VAL A 188 -5.07 -16.20 10.34
CA VAL A 188 -5.66 -16.39 11.68
C VAL A 188 -6.95 -17.21 11.59
N ARG A 189 -7.84 -16.91 10.64
CA ARG A 189 -9.10 -17.68 10.44
C ARG A 189 -8.84 -19.17 10.16
N ALA A 190 -7.77 -19.47 9.43
CA ALA A 190 -7.36 -20.83 9.15
C ALA A 190 -6.79 -21.58 10.39
N ASN A 191 -6.53 -20.86 11.50
CA ASN A 191 -5.96 -21.41 12.73
C ASN A 191 -6.84 -21.05 13.94
N PRO A 192 -8.10 -21.56 14.03
CA PRO A 192 -9.06 -21.17 15.08
C PRO A 192 -8.60 -21.53 16.50
N ALA A 193 -7.71 -22.50 16.64
CA ALA A 193 -7.11 -22.83 17.94
C ALA A 193 -6.22 -21.73 18.51
N ALA A 194 -5.67 -20.83 17.66
CA ALA A 194 -4.87 -19.71 18.09
C ALA A 194 -5.70 -18.55 18.66
N GLY A 195 -6.96 -18.42 18.24
CA GLY A 195 -7.84 -17.35 18.66
C GLY A 195 -8.90 -17.01 17.61
N LYS A 196 -9.46 -15.79 17.72
CA LYS A 196 -10.54 -15.31 16.85
C LYS A 196 -10.27 -13.88 16.37
N ILE A 197 -10.91 -13.47 15.29
CA ILE A 197 -11.02 -12.06 14.93
C ILE A 197 -12.09 -11.44 15.84
N MET A 198 -11.70 -10.45 16.64
CA MET A 198 -12.57 -9.79 17.59
C MET A 198 -13.37 -8.64 16.94
N ALA A 199 -12.71 -7.86 16.12
CA ALA A 199 -13.31 -6.74 15.40
C ALA A 199 -12.58 -6.47 14.08
N THR A 200 -13.30 -5.90 13.13
CA THR A 200 -12.80 -5.50 11.83
C THR A 200 -13.26 -4.08 11.49
N THR A 201 -12.86 -3.57 10.34
CA THR A 201 -13.37 -2.29 9.80
C THR A 201 -14.85 -2.31 9.44
N LEU A 202 -15.55 -3.45 9.51
CA LEU A 202 -17.01 -3.53 9.48
C LEU A 202 -17.62 -3.08 10.81
N ASP A 203 -17.00 -3.48 11.91
CA ASP A 203 -17.52 -3.23 13.27
C ASP A 203 -17.11 -1.84 13.76
N CYS A 204 -15.97 -1.35 13.29
CA CYS A 204 -15.38 -0.07 13.65
C CYS A 204 -14.84 0.61 12.41
N PRO A 205 -15.67 1.24 11.57
CA PRO A 205 -15.23 1.92 10.34
C PRO A 205 -14.23 3.03 10.63
N MET A 206 -13.17 3.07 9.83
CA MET A 206 -12.10 4.08 9.88
C MET A 206 -12.35 5.20 8.85
#